data_f58fae2b12945ef37cef4a1ab2b93b8a
#
_entry.id   f58fae2b12945ef37cef4a1ab2b93b8a
#
_cell.length_a   1.000
_cell.length_b   1.000
_cell.length_c   1.000
_cell.angle_alpha   90.00
_cell.angle_beta   90.00
_cell.angle_gamma   90.00
#
_symmetry.space_group_name_H-M   'P 1'
#
loop_
_entity.id
_entity.type
_entity.pdbx_description
1 polymer ?
#
loop_
_entity_poly.entity_id
_entity_poly.type
_entity_poly.pdbx_seq_one_letter_code
_entity_poly.pdbx_strand_id
1 'polypeptide(L)'
;IKTKLNLKEKDKLNKISFSKYISSYSEDNMKKDNQIAVLYASGAIYNGEGYDAIYSENFVKEIKKLTENDKVKAVVFRINSPGGSANASDEILFEIQQLKKKKPVIVSFGDYAASGGYYIAMGADKIYSEPNTLTGSIGVFGMIPNFKEIANRNGLNSFPVKTNANSNMHSLINGVTPGGINMMTKSVEGTYKRFVHFVTQNRKKSFEQIDEVGGGRVLSGTRAKQIGLVDELGTLNDAINYAALKAKLKQYNVAAYPKKISVFEQFFKNMEDDE
;
A
#
# COMPACT_ATOMS: atom_id res chain seq x y z
N ILE A 1 24.35 33.07 15.71
CA ILE A 1 22.94 33.35 15.28
C ILE A 1 22.66 34.85 15.35
N LYS A 2 22.87 35.52 16.50
CA LYS A 2 22.60 36.97 16.64
C LYS A 2 23.34 37.81 15.60
N THR A 3 24.61 37.48 15.36
CA THR A 3 25.42 38.14 14.32
C THR A 3 24.84 37.99 12.91
N LYS A 4 24.32 36.81 12.56
CA LYS A 4 23.66 36.55 11.25
C LYS A 4 22.34 37.27 11.09
N LEU A 5 21.69 37.66 12.20
CA LEU A 5 20.41 38.37 12.24
C LEU A 5 20.59 39.88 12.47
N ASN A 6 21.82 40.39 12.44
CA ASN A 6 22.16 41.80 12.75
C ASN A 6 21.62 42.27 14.12
N LEU A 7 21.54 41.39 15.09
CA LEU A 7 21.10 41.69 16.44
C LEU A 7 22.28 42.00 17.34
N LYS A 8 22.13 42.98 18.24
CA LYS A 8 23.11 43.28 19.28
C LYS A 8 23.10 42.16 20.33
N GLU A 9 24.20 42.00 21.05
CA GLU A 9 24.37 40.91 22.04
C GLU A 9 23.26 40.90 23.12
N LYS A 10 22.77 42.06 23.50
CA LYS A 10 21.70 42.25 24.48
C LYS A 10 20.28 42.05 23.91
N ASP A 11 20.09 41.98 22.61
CA ASP A 11 18.79 41.83 22.00
C ASP A 11 18.21 40.45 22.25
N LYS A 12 16.92 40.34 22.55
CA LYS A 12 16.23 39.07 22.70
C LYS A 12 15.98 38.44 21.36
N LEU A 13 16.32 37.15 21.24
CA LEU A 13 15.93 36.35 20.09
C LEU A 13 14.45 36.01 20.14
N ASN A 14 13.68 36.45 19.17
CA ASN A 14 12.31 35.98 19.00
C ASN A 14 12.35 34.51 18.52
N LYS A 15 12.00 33.61 19.41
CA LYS A 15 11.98 32.17 19.13
C LYS A 15 10.54 31.69 19.08
N ILE A 16 10.23 30.89 18.10
CA ILE A 16 8.98 30.14 18.03
C ILE A 16 9.34 28.64 18.18
N SER A 17 8.56 27.89 18.93
CA SER A 17 8.74 26.43 18.99
C SER A 17 8.35 25.83 17.65
N PHE A 18 9.00 24.72 17.30
CA PHE A 18 8.74 24.00 16.04
C PHE A 18 7.25 23.60 15.92
N SER A 19 6.63 23.13 17.01
CA SER A 19 5.21 22.82 17.05
C SER A 19 4.32 24.03 16.73
N LYS A 20 4.62 25.20 17.29
CA LYS A 20 3.86 26.42 17.06
C LYS A 20 4.05 26.96 15.65
N TYR A 21 5.27 26.81 15.10
CA TYR A 21 5.55 27.12 13.70
C TYR A 21 4.74 26.24 12.74
N ILE A 22 4.73 24.93 12.96
CA ILE A 22 3.93 24.00 12.16
C ILE A 22 2.44 24.30 12.26
N SER A 23 1.92 24.57 13.47
CA SER A 23 0.51 24.93 13.66
C SER A 23 0.13 26.21 12.91
N SER A 24 0.97 27.25 12.94
CA SER A 24 0.71 28.50 12.19
C SER A 24 0.74 28.29 10.69
N TYR A 25 1.59 27.39 10.19
CA TYR A 25 1.67 27.06 8.77
C TYR A 25 0.47 26.20 8.30
N SER A 26 -0.05 25.34 9.18
CA SER A 26 -1.22 24.50 8.87
C SER A 26 -2.53 25.28 8.80
N GLU A 27 -2.69 26.34 9.61
CA GLU A 27 -3.89 27.17 9.62
C GLU A 27 -4.07 27.98 8.32
N ASP A 28 -2.98 28.44 7.72
CA ASP A 28 -3.04 29.20 6.46
C ASP A 28 -3.39 28.32 5.24
N ASN A 29 -3.08 27.02 5.31
CA ASN A 29 -3.40 26.05 4.27
C ASN A 29 -4.85 25.53 4.32
N MET A 30 -5.56 25.65 5.42
CA MET A 30 -6.93 25.14 5.60
C MET A 30 -8.03 25.97 4.89
N LYS A 31 -7.70 27.13 4.32
CA LYS A 31 -8.69 28.05 3.71
C LYS A 31 -8.95 27.84 2.22
N LYS A 32 -8.34 26.83 1.59
CA LYS A 32 -8.55 26.57 0.18
C LYS A 32 -9.56 25.46 -0.02
N ASP A 33 -10.54 25.67 -0.89
CA ASP A 33 -11.63 24.71 -1.17
C ASP A 33 -11.14 23.43 -1.85
N ASN A 34 -10.08 23.52 -2.67
CA ASN A 34 -9.54 22.37 -3.38
C ASN A 34 -8.46 21.65 -2.57
N GLN A 35 -8.52 20.34 -2.56
CA GLN A 35 -7.61 19.49 -1.79
C GLN A 35 -6.95 18.42 -2.65
N ILE A 36 -5.66 18.17 -2.40
CA ILE A 36 -4.97 16.96 -2.80
C ILE A 36 -4.87 16.08 -1.56
N ALA A 37 -5.47 14.89 -1.62
CA ALA A 37 -5.37 13.91 -0.56
C ALA A 37 -4.08 13.08 -0.73
N VAL A 38 -3.28 12.96 0.33
CA VAL A 38 -2.17 12.01 0.39
C VAL A 38 -2.63 10.82 1.23
N LEU A 39 -2.93 9.71 0.56
CA LEU A 39 -3.32 8.46 1.21
C LEU A 39 -2.08 7.64 1.51
N TYR A 40 -1.76 7.46 2.78
CA TYR A 40 -0.60 6.70 3.24
C TYR A 40 -0.96 5.23 3.42
N ALA A 41 -0.24 4.35 2.72
CA ALA A 41 -0.30 2.90 2.85
C ALA A 41 1.05 2.40 3.36
N SER A 42 1.17 2.23 4.67
CA SER A 42 2.41 1.81 5.34
C SER A 42 2.24 0.47 6.05
N GLY A 43 3.20 -0.44 5.88
CA GLY A 43 3.20 -1.76 6.49
C GLY A 43 2.75 -2.88 5.55
N ALA A 44 2.62 -4.09 6.12
CA ALA A 44 2.15 -5.26 5.38
C ALA A 44 0.64 -5.17 5.06
N ILE A 45 0.21 -5.90 4.03
CA ILE A 45 -1.18 -5.88 3.57
C ILE A 45 -1.92 -7.10 4.11
N TYR A 46 -3.03 -6.87 4.83
CA TYR A 46 -3.87 -7.88 5.47
C TYR A 46 -5.32 -7.76 5.03
N ASN A 47 -6.05 -8.87 5.13
CA ASN A 47 -7.51 -8.87 4.99
C ASN A 47 -8.17 -8.31 6.26
N GLY A 48 -9.40 -7.80 6.11
CA GLY A 48 -10.24 -7.34 7.22
C GLY A 48 -9.89 -5.95 7.74
N GLU A 49 -10.08 -5.72 9.02
CA GLU A 49 -9.91 -4.45 9.71
C GLU A 49 -8.72 -4.47 10.68
N GLY A 50 -8.08 -3.32 10.91
CA GLY A 50 -6.98 -3.12 11.83
C GLY A 50 -6.33 -1.74 11.67
N TYR A 51 -5.32 -1.40 12.53
CA TYR A 51 -4.80 -0.03 12.64
C TYR A 51 -3.29 0.10 12.48
N ASP A 52 -2.54 -0.98 12.60
CA ASP A 52 -1.07 -0.99 12.64
C ASP A 52 -0.41 -1.32 11.28
N ALA A 53 -1.22 -1.60 10.25
CA ALA A 53 -0.78 -1.99 8.93
C ALA A 53 -1.82 -1.57 7.85
N ILE A 54 -1.72 -2.13 6.65
CA ILE A 54 -2.66 -1.92 5.55
C ILE A 54 -3.73 -3.02 5.61
N TYR A 55 -4.90 -2.69 6.14
CA TYR A 55 -6.05 -3.59 6.17
C TYR A 55 -7.05 -3.24 5.07
N SER A 56 -7.45 -4.25 4.27
CA SER A 56 -8.25 -4.01 3.06
C SER A 56 -9.56 -3.28 3.32
N GLU A 57 -10.30 -3.66 4.36
CA GLU A 57 -11.60 -3.04 4.65
C GLU A 57 -11.48 -1.57 5.04
N ASN A 58 -10.49 -1.21 5.88
CA ASN A 58 -10.24 0.17 6.25
C ASN A 58 -9.83 1.00 5.03
N PHE A 59 -8.93 0.46 4.18
CA PHE A 59 -8.48 1.16 2.98
C PHE A 59 -9.59 1.32 1.94
N VAL A 60 -10.38 0.30 1.69
CA VAL A 60 -11.56 0.35 0.81
C VAL A 60 -12.55 1.41 1.29
N LYS A 61 -12.87 1.45 2.59
CA LYS A 61 -13.74 2.48 3.17
C LYS A 61 -13.16 3.89 2.97
N GLU A 62 -11.85 4.06 3.19
CA GLU A 62 -11.20 5.36 3.05
C GLU A 62 -11.12 5.82 1.58
N ILE A 63 -10.78 4.92 0.66
CA ILE A 63 -10.74 5.22 -0.78
C ILE A 63 -12.14 5.63 -1.29
N LYS A 64 -13.21 4.97 -0.84
CA LYS A 64 -14.60 5.36 -1.17
C LYS A 64 -14.93 6.76 -0.67
N LYS A 65 -14.57 7.11 0.57
CA LYS A 65 -14.75 8.48 1.09
C LYS A 65 -13.99 9.51 0.25
N LEU A 66 -12.74 9.23 -0.13
CA LEU A 66 -11.95 10.11 -0.99
C LEU A 66 -12.57 10.24 -2.39
N THR A 67 -13.18 9.17 -2.89
CA THR A 67 -13.84 9.14 -4.19
C THR A 67 -15.08 10.04 -4.21
N GLU A 68 -15.83 10.09 -3.12
CA GLU A 68 -17.09 10.85 -2.98
C GLU A 68 -16.86 12.29 -2.50
N ASN A 69 -15.71 12.62 -1.92
CA ASN A 69 -15.42 13.95 -1.40
C ASN A 69 -15.12 14.95 -2.50
N ASP A 70 -16.04 15.85 -2.81
CA ASP A 70 -15.91 16.85 -3.86
C ASP A 70 -14.77 17.86 -3.64
N LYS A 71 -14.28 18.05 -2.40
CA LYS A 71 -13.13 18.90 -2.12
C LYS A 71 -11.83 18.25 -2.59
N VAL A 72 -11.74 16.93 -2.59
CA VAL A 72 -10.58 16.18 -3.05
C VAL A 72 -10.58 16.15 -4.58
N LYS A 73 -9.61 16.79 -5.20
CA LYS A 73 -9.48 16.91 -6.67
C LYS A 73 -8.48 15.94 -7.28
N ALA A 74 -7.54 15.45 -6.49
CA ALA A 74 -6.60 14.39 -6.86
C ALA A 74 -6.16 13.63 -5.63
N VAL A 75 -5.69 12.41 -5.82
CA VAL A 75 -5.14 11.56 -4.75
C VAL A 75 -3.70 11.20 -5.07
N VAL A 76 -2.80 11.41 -4.11
CA VAL A 76 -1.46 10.85 -4.10
C VAL A 76 -1.45 9.64 -3.17
N PHE A 77 -1.23 8.46 -3.71
CA PHE A 77 -1.18 7.22 -2.97
C PHE A 77 0.28 6.95 -2.59
N ARG A 78 0.65 7.24 -1.35
CA ARG A 78 2.00 7.03 -0.81
C ARG A 78 2.12 5.63 -0.26
N ILE A 79 2.87 4.77 -0.94
CA ILE A 79 3.01 3.34 -0.62
C ILE A 79 4.38 3.11 0.01
N ASN A 80 4.39 2.53 1.22
CA ASN A 80 5.58 2.04 1.92
C ASN A 80 5.29 0.62 2.46
N SER A 81 5.25 -0.37 1.55
CA SER A 81 4.75 -1.73 1.83
C SER A 81 5.59 -2.82 1.17
N PRO A 82 5.97 -3.87 1.92
CA PRO A 82 6.58 -5.06 1.35
C PRO A 82 5.58 -5.96 0.60
N GLY A 83 4.27 -5.65 0.66
CA GLY A 83 3.18 -6.47 0.17
C GLY A 83 2.49 -7.25 1.29
N GLY A 84 1.82 -8.34 0.94
CA GLY A 84 1.05 -9.16 1.88
C GLY A 84 -0.03 -9.98 1.17
N SER A 85 -1.23 -10.01 1.74
CA SER A 85 -2.37 -10.76 1.19
C SER A 85 -2.70 -10.37 -0.25
N ALA A 86 -2.71 -11.34 -1.15
CA ALA A 86 -3.09 -11.13 -2.55
C ALA A 86 -4.55 -10.69 -2.69
N ASN A 87 -5.46 -11.27 -1.87
CA ASN A 87 -6.88 -10.93 -1.88
C ASN A 87 -7.10 -9.48 -1.42
N ALA A 88 -6.49 -9.09 -0.29
CA ALA A 88 -6.57 -7.71 0.20
C ALA A 88 -6.01 -6.70 -0.81
N SER A 89 -4.90 -7.05 -1.48
CA SER A 89 -4.32 -6.22 -2.53
C SER A 89 -5.26 -6.05 -3.73
N ASP A 90 -5.98 -7.10 -4.10
CA ASP A 90 -6.97 -7.07 -5.19
C ASP A 90 -8.16 -6.18 -4.85
N GLU A 91 -8.69 -6.26 -3.62
CA GLU A 91 -9.76 -5.39 -3.11
C GLU A 91 -9.35 -3.90 -3.14
N ILE A 92 -8.16 -3.59 -2.66
CA ILE A 92 -7.63 -2.22 -2.67
C ILE A 92 -7.42 -1.73 -4.11
N LEU A 93 -6.82 -2.54 -4.98
CA LEU A 93 -6.60 -2.18 -6.39
C LEU A 93 -7.92 -1.89 -7.09
N PHE A 94 -8.95 -2.71 -6.86
CA PHE A 94 -10.27 -2.49 -7.44
C PHE A 94 -10.81 -1.09 -7.08
N GLU A 95 -10.76 -0.70 -5.81
CA GLU A 95 -11.24 0.62 -5.37
C GLU A 95 -10.36 1.77 -5.89
N ILE A 96 -9.05 1.60 -5.98
CA ILE A 96 -8.16 2.58 -6.61
C ILE A 96 -8.54 2.78 -8.09
N GLN A 97 -8.89 1.71 -8.80
CA GLN A 97 -9.36 1.81 -10.18
C GLN A 97 -10.70 2.53 -10.30
N GLN A 98 -11.63 2.38 -9.33
CA GLN A 98 -12.88 3.16 -9.31
C GLN A 98 -12.58 4.65 -9.01
N LEU A 99 -11.72 4.95 -8.04
CA LEU A 99 -11.28 6.31 -7.74
C LEU A 99 -10.66 6.99 -8.97
N LYS A 100 -9.79 6.28 -9.69
CA LYS A 100 -9.14 6.77 -10.92
C LYS A 100 -10.14 7.20 -12.00
N LYS A 101 -11.31 6.57 -12.10
CA LYS A 101 -12.35 6.98 -13.07
C LYS A 101 -12.92 8.37 -12.78
N LYS A 102 -12.82 8.83 -11.53
CA LYS A 102 -13.37 10.12 -11.09
C LYS A 102 -12.30 11.19 -10.86
N LYS A 103 -11.11 10.80 -10.41
CA LYS A 103 -10.05 11.72 -9.98
C LYS A 103 -8.67 11.19 -10.38
N PRO A 104 -7.69 12.05 -10.71
CA PRO A 104 -6.31 11.64 -10.92
C PRO A 104 -5.75 10.92 -9.70
N VAL A 105 -5.09 9.78 -9.92
CA VAL A 105 -4.41 8.98 -8.89
C VAL A 105 -2.94 8.89 -9.25
N ILE A 106 -2.08 9.47 -8.43
CA ILE A 106 -0.63 9.43 -8.59
C ILE A 106 -0.05 8.60 -7.47
N VAL A 107 0.86 7.71 -7.79
CA VAL A 107 1.55 6.91 -6.78
C VAL A 107 2.92 7.50 -6.48
N SER A 108 3.31 7.47 -5.21
CA SER A 108 4.65 7.76 -4.73
C SER A 108 5.12 6.63 -3.83
N PHE A 109 6.22 5.97 -4.20
CA PHE A 109 6.82 4.92 -3.39
C PHE A 109 7.66 5.48 -2.26
N GLY A 110 7.63 4.81 -1.10
CA GLY A 110 8.54 5.02 0.01
C GLY A 110 9.79 4.15 -0.12
N ASP A 111 10.26 3.62 1.02
CA ASP A 111 11.40 2.71 1.05
C ASP A 111 11.07 1.38 0.36
N TYR A 112 9.80 0.94 0.48
CA TYR A 112 9.30 -0.31 -0.07
C TYR A 112 8.02 -0.08 -0.88
N ALA A 113 7.93 -0.72 -2.04
CA ALA A 113 6.68 -0.89 -2.78
C ALA A 113 6.78 -2.19 -3.59
N ALA A 114 6.74 -3.31 -2.89
CA ALA A 114 7.06 -4.63 -3.44
C ALA A 114 5.88 -5.60 -3.32
N SER A 115 5.80 -6.58 -4.22
CA SER A 115 4.74 -7.61 -4.21
C SER A 115 3.35 -6.96 -4.19
N GLY A 116 2.50 -7.25 -3.19
CA GLY A 116 1.20 -6.59 -3.01
C GLY A 116 1.28 -5.06 -2.99
N GLY A 117 2.37 -4.46 -2.46
CA GLY A 117 2.61 -3.02 -2.49
C GLY A 117 2.79 -2.46 -3.90
N TYR A 118 3.45 -3.21 -4.79
CA TYR A 118 3.52 -2.88 -6.22
C TYR A 118 2.19 -3.16 -6.92
N TYR A 119 1.50 -4.25 -6.55
CA TYR A 119 0.20 -4.63 -7.10
C TYR A 119 -0.84 -3.51 -6.97
N ILE A 120 -1.00 -2.94 -5.78
CA ILE A 120 -1.98 -1.86 -5.54
C ILE A 120 -1.66 -0.56 -6.29
N ALA A 121 -0.40 -0.38 -6.73
CA ALA A 121 -0.01 0.76 -7.56
C ALA A 121 -0.51 0.68 -9.01
N MET A 122 -0.96 -0.50 -9.47
CA MET A 122 -1.38 -0.71 -10.87
C MET A 122 -2.69 0.01 -11.22
N GLY A 123 -3.38 0.59 -10.26
CA GLY A 123 -4.51 1.48 -10.49
C GLY A 123 -4.13 2.93 -10.84
N ALA A 124 -2.88 3.33 -10.71
CA ALA A 124 -2.44 4.72 -10.84
C ALA A 124 -2.36 5.24 -12.29
N ASP A 125 -2.37 6.57 -12.43
CA ASP A 125 -2.08 7.27 -13.69
C ASP A 125 -0.56 7.40 -13.91
N LYS A 126 0.20 7.59 -12.83
CA LYS A 126 1.66 7.74 -12.85
C LYS A 126 2.27 7.27 -11.53
N ILE A 127 3.43 6.64 -11.63
CA ILE A 127 4.18 6.11 -10.48
C ILE A 127 5.52 6.81 -10.36
N TYR A 128 5.76 7.43 -9.21
CA TYR A 128 7.03 7.99 -8.78
C TYR A 128 7.71 7.05 -7.79
N SER A 129 9.03 6.91 -7.92
CA SER A 129 9.87 6.13 -7.00
C SER A 129 11.13 6.89 -6.66
N GLU A 130 11.63 6.71 -5.45
CA GLU A 130 12.98 7.16 -5.14
C GLU A 130 14.01 6.15 -5.70
N PRO A 131 15.26 6.57 -5.98
CA PRO A 131 16.27 5.69 -6.60
C PRO A 131 16.51 4.39 -5.82
N ASN A 132 16.49 4.47 -4.49
CA ASN A 132 16.80 3.36 -3.57
C ASN A 132 15.56 2.58 -3.10
N THR A 133 14.36 2.94 -3.52
CA THR A 133 13.15 2.18 -3.22
C THR A 133 13.32 0.71 -3.61
N LEU A 134 12.97 -0.20 -2.72
CA LEU A 134 12.85 -1.63 -3.05
C LEU A 134 11.45 -1.89 -3.61
N THR A 135 11.39 -2.31 -4.89
CA THR A 135 10.13 -2.48 -5.62
C THR A 135 10.13 -3.73 -6.51
N GLY A 136 9.12 -3.88 -7.34
CA GLY A 136 8.93 -5.09 -8.13
C GLY A 136 8.40 -6.23 -7.26
N SER A 137 9.19 -7.29 -7.07
CA SER A 137 8.76 -8.51 -6.39
C SER A 137 7.41 -9.01 -6.95
N ILE A 138 7.27 -8.95 -8.30
CA ILE A 138 6.10 -9.44 -9.03
C ILE A 138 6.11 -10.95 -8.93
N GLY A 139 5.48 -11.47 -7.87
CA GLY A 139 5.50 -12.88 -7.54
C GLY A 139 4.44 -13.23 -6.50
N VAL A 140 4.14 -14.53 -6.41
CA VAL A 140 3.17 -15.08 -5.47
C VAL A 140 3.74 -16.34 -4.87
N PHE A 141 3.59 -16.52 -3.57
CA PHE A 141 3.93 -17.76 -2.88
C PHE A 141 2.84 -18.11 -1.87
N GLY A 142 2.78 -19.38 -1.52
CA GLY A 142 1.92 -19.88 -0.44
C GLY A 142 2.73 -20.71 0.55
N MET A 143 2.42 -20.59 1.83
CA MET A 143 2.98 -21.43 2.89
C MET A 143 1.90 -22.29 3.51
N ILE A 144 2.19 -23.58 3.69
CA ILE A 144 1.30 -24.51 4.40
C ILE A 144 2.09 -25.12 5.55
N PRO A 145 1.74 -24.78 6.80
CA PRO A 145 2.32 -25.46 7.95
C PRO A 145 1.98 -26.96 7.94
N ASN A 146 2.94 -27.80 8.26
CA ASN A 146 2.76 -29.25 8.34
C ASN A 146 3.36 -29.78 9.65
N PHE A 147 2.52 -30.12 10.59
CA PHE A 147 2.89 -30.62 11.92
C PHE A 147 2.75 -32.14 12.06
N LYS A 148 2.54 -32.88 10.98
CA LYS A 148 2.31 -34.33 10.98
C LYS A 148 3.39 -35.10 11.73
N GLU A 149 4.65 -34.83 11.46
CA GLU A 149 5.75 -35.53 12.12
C GLU A 149 5.82 -35.22 13.61
N ILE A 150 5.64 -33.97 14.00
CA ILE A 150 5.66 -33.52 15.40
C ILE A 150 4.48 -34.15 16.13
N ALA A 151 3.28 -34.20 15.54
CA ALA A 151 2.11 -34.83 16.12
C ALA A 151 2.33 -36.33 16.35
N ASN A 152 2.81 -37.04 15.32
CA ASN A 152 3.05 -38.48 15.41
C ASN A 152 4.12 -38.84 16.45
N ARG A 153 5.23 -38.08 16.53
CA ARG A 153 6.29 -38.29 17.56
C ARG A 153 5.77 -38.12 18.99
N ASN A 154 4.74 -37.30 19.18
CA ASN A 154 4.10 -37.09 20.48
C ASN A 154 2.84 -37.96 20.69
N GLY A 155 2.65 -39.01 19.89
CA GLY A 155 1.54 -39.94 20.05
C GLY A 155 0.18 -39.39 19.57
N LEU A 156 0.14 -38.24 18.95
CA LEU A 156 -1.09 -37.64 18.40
C LEU A 156 -1.34 -38.19 16.99
N ASN A 157 -2.24 -39.15 16.88
CA ASN A 157 -2.66 -39.72 15.61
C ASN A 157 -4.04 -39.19 15.22
N SER A 158 -4.19 -38.71 13.98
CA SER A 158 -5.45 -38.21 13.44
C SER A 158 -5.98 -39.13 12.36
N PHE A 159 -7.25 -39.51 12.49
CA PHE A 159 -7.95 -40.38 11.55
C PHE A 159 -9.15 -39.62 10.95
N PRO A 160 -8.96 -38.89 9.84
CA PRO A 160 -10.01 -38.07 9.26
C PRO A 160 -11.09 -38.94 8.58
N VAL A 161 -12.34 -38.65 8.85
CA VAL A 161 -13.49 -39.16 8.08
C VAL A 161 -13.71 -38.17 6.94
N LYS A 162 -13.72 -38.63 5.69
CA LYS A 162 -13.77 -37.81 4.50
C LYS A 162 -15.04 -38.09 3.68
N THR A 163 -15.65 -37.05 3.18
CA THR A 163 -16.77 -37.16 2.23
C THR A 163 -16.28 -37.26 0.76
N ASN A 164 -15.07 -36.74 0.46
CA ASN A 164 -14.42 -36.88 -0.84
C ASN A 164 -12.88 -36.82 -0.71
N ALA A 165 -12.16 -37.03 -1.80
CA ALA A 165 -10.71 -37.14 -1.81
C ALA A 165 -9.99 -35.87 -1.30
N ASN A 166 -10.55 -34.68 -1.52
CA ASN A 166 -9.92 -33.38 -1.23
C ASN A 166 -10.48 -32.66 0.01
N SER A 167 -11.46 -33.26 0.73
CA SER A 167 -12.10 -32.61 1.90
C SER A 167 -11.15 -32.33 3.07
N ASN A 168 -9.97 -32.93 3.10
CA ASN A 168 -8.95 -32.79 4.15
C ASN A 168 -7.59 -32.30 3.61
N MET A 169 -7.58 -31.53 2.53
CA MET A 169 -6.33 -31.14 1.87
C MET A 169 -5.50 -30.10 2.63
N HIS A 170 -6.10 -29.39 3.59
CA HIS A 170 -5.45 -28.35 4.41
C HIS A 170 -5.23 -28.77 5.87
N SER A 171 -5.18 -30.06 6.17
CA SER A 171 -4.97 -30.52 7.53
C SER A 171 -3.53 -30.30 7.97
N LEU A 172 -3.36 -29.54 9.04
CA LEU A 172 -2.05 -29.27 9.65
C LEU A 172 -1.41 -30.53 10.25
N ILE A 173 -2.25 -31.48 10.72
CA ILE A 173 -1.82 -32.70 11.44
C ILE A 173 -1.65 -33.88 10.48
N ASN A 174 -2.46 -33.96 9.41
CA ASN A 174 -2.40 -35.10 8.47
C ASN A 174 -1.44 -34.84 7.30
N GLY A 175 -0.92 -33.62 7.20
CA GLY A 175 -0.07 -33.17 6.11
C GLY A 175 -0.87 -32.84 4.84
N VAL A 176 -0.18 -32.40 3.81
CA VAL A 176 -0.76 -31.98 2.53
C VAL A 176 -0.83 -33.18 1.58
N THR A 177 -1.98 -33.39 0.96
CA THR A 177 -2.14 -34.44 -0.05
C THR A 177 -1.57 -34.00 -1.41
N PRO A 178 -1.17 -34.93 -2.30
CA PRO A 178 -0.76 -34.59 -3.66
C PRO A 178 -1.82 -33.79 -4.42
N GLY A 179 -3.11 -34.11 -4.24
CA GLY A 179 -4.22 -33.35 -4.78
C GLY A 179 -4.28 -31.91 -4.22
N GLY A 180 -4.05 -31.74 -2.92
CA GLY A 180 -3.94 -30.44 -2.27
C GLY A 180 -2.80 -29.60 -2.80
N ILE A 181 -1.60 -30.19 -2.96
CA ILE A 181 -0.44 -29.51 -3.58
C ILE A 181 -0.79 -29.02 -4.98
N ASN A 182 -1.35 -29.88 -5.84
CA ASN A 182 -1.73 -29.51 -7.20
C ASN A 182 -2.75 -28.35 -7.24
N MET A 183 -3.77 -28.40 -6.37
CA MET A 183 -4.75 -27.30 -6.28
C MET A 183 -4.13 -26.00 -5.85
N MET A 184 -3.23 -26.02 -4.87
CA MET A 184 -2.54 -24.81 -4.40
C MET A 184 -1.57 -24.25 -5.45
N THR A 185 -0.82 -25.11 -6.14
CA THR A 185 0.03 -24.70 -7.24
C THR A 185 -0.78 -23.96 -8.30
N LYS A 186 -1.91 -24.54 -8.74
CA LYS A 186 -2.81 -23.87 -9.70
C LYS A 186 -3.35 -22.54 -9.18
N SER A 187 -3.67 -22.45 -7.89
CA SER A 187 -4.14 -21.19 -7.29
C SER A 187 -3.04 -20.13 -7.28
N VAL A 188 -1.81 -20.49 -6.91
CA VAL A 188 -0.64 -19.59 -6.93
C VAL A 188 -0.35 -19.13 -8.36
N GLU A 189 -0.32 -20.06 -9.33
CA GLU A 189 -0.14 -19.73 -10.75
C GLU A 189 -1.23 -18.81 -11.29
N GLY A 190 -2.48 -19.05 -10.93
CA GLY A 190 -3.61 -18.20 -11.32
C GLY A 190 -3.49 -16.79 -10.77
N THR A 191 -3.09 -16.66 -9.48
CA THR A 191 -2.85 -15.37 -8.84
C THR A 191 -1.64 -14.65 -9.46
N TYR A 192 -0.55 -15.38 -9.77
CA TYR A 192 0.61 -14.82 -10.47
C TYR A 192 0.23 -14.27 -11.86
N LYS A 193 -0.49 -15.06 -12.65
CA LYS A 193 -0.96 -14.63 -13.99
C LYS A 193 -1.83 -13.38 -13.91
N ARG A 194 -2.69 -13.28 -12.89
CA ARG A 194 -3.50 -12.07 -12.63
C ARG A 194 -2.62 -10.88 -12.31
N PHE A 195 -1.61 -11.05 -11.44
CA PHE A 195 -0.67 -9.98 -11.12
C PHE A 195 0.05 -9.48 -12.37
N VAL A 196 0.66 -10.39 -13.13
CA VAL A 196 1.32 -10.04 -14.40
C VAL A 196 0.36 -9.32 -15.34
N HIS A 197 -0.89 -9.77 -15.45
CA HIS A 197 -1.91 -9.15 -16.30
C HIS A 197 -2.16 -7.67 -15.91
N PHE A 198 -2.34 -7.35 -14.64
CA PHE A 198 -2.50 -5.96 -14.23
C PHE A 198 -1.26 -5.11 -14.51
N VAL A 199 -0.07 -5.68 -14.34
CA VAL A 199 1.18 -4.99 -14.67
C VAL A 199 1.27 -4.76 -16.19
N THR A 200 0.97 -5.74 -17.03
CA THR A 200 0.98 -5.59 -18.50
C THR A 200 0.04 -4.48 -18.96
N GLN A 201 -1.16 -4.43 -18.41
CA GLN A 201 -2.14 -3.40 -18.76
C GLN A 201 -1.67 -2.00 -18.34
N ASN A 202 -1.18 -1.86 -17.11
CA ASN A 202 -0.77 -0.55 -16.59
C ASN A 202 0.55 -0.07 -17.23
N ARG A 203 1.51 -0.98 -17.45
CA ARG A 203 2.83 -0.67 -18.01
C ARG A 203 2.90 -0.76 -19.53
N LYS A 204 1.83 -1.19 -20.20
CA LYS A 204 1.74 -1.38 -21.67
C LYS A 204 2.87 -2.26 -22.20
N LYS A 205 3.13 -3.37 -21.51
CA LYS A 205 4.15 -4.38 -21.85
C LYS A 205 3.50 -5.72 -22.15
N SER A 206 4.23 -6.63 -22.84
CA SER A 206 3.73 -7.99 -23.03
C SER A 206 3.85 -8.82 -21.74
N PHE A 207 3.16 -9.97 -21.73
CA PHE A 207 3.26 -10.92 -20.62
C PHE A 207 4.72 -11.39 -20.45
N GLU A 208 5.37 -11.75 -21.53
CA GLU A 208 6.74 -12.27 -21.54
C GLU A 208 7.74 -11.24 -21.00
N GLN A 209 7.58 -9.97 -21.37
CA GLN A 209 8.42 -8.87 -20.86
C GLN A 209 8.29 -8.66 -19.34
N ILE A 210 7.08 -8.87 -18.79
CA ILE A 210 6.87 -8.74 -17.34
C ILE A 210 7.32 -10.03 -16.64
N ASP A 211 7.07 -11.20 -17.20
CA ASP A 211 7.48 -12.49 -16.65
C ASP A 211 9.00 -12.62 -16.55
N GLU A 212 9.73 -12.13 -17.56
CA GLU A 212 11.21 -12.09 -17.55
C GLU A 212 11.79 -11.34 -16.33
N VAL A 213 11.14 -10.26 -15.90
CA VAL A 213 11.56 -9.46 -14.74
C VAL A 213 10.75 -9.77 -13.46
N GLY A 214 9.76 -10.65 -13.59
CA GLY A 214 8.88 -11.14 -12.54
C GLY A 214 9.50 -12.25 -11.68
N GLY A 215 8.67 -13.22 -11.27
CA GLY A 215 9.13 -14.37 -10.46
C GLY A 215 9.60 -13.96 -9.06
N GLY A 216 9.08 -12.87 -8.51
CA GLY A 216 9.42 -12.40 -7.16
C GLY A 216 10.72 -11.61 -7.05
N ARG A 217 11.37 -11.25 -8.15
CA ARG A 217 12.63 -10.48 -8.13
C ARG A 217 12.39 -9.06 -7.60
N VAL A 218 13.22 -8.67 -6.63
CA VAL A 218 13.23 -7.31 -6.05
C VAL A 218 14.19 -6.44 -6.84
N LEU A 219 13.78 -5.21 -7.11
CA LEU A 219 14.49 -4.25 -7.93
C LEU A 219 14.65 -2.93 -7.15
N SER A 220 15.70 -2.16 -7.46
CA SER A 220 15.76 -0.77 -7.02
C SER A 220 14.83 0.11 -7.86
N GLY A 221 14.40 1.26 -7.32
CA GLY A 221 13.61 2.24 -8.06
C GLY A 221 14.30 2.69 -9.34
N THR A 222 15.63 2.88 -9.32
CA THR A 222 16.44 3.17 -10.52
C THR A 222 16.26 2.09 -11.59
N ARG A 223 16.40 0.81 -11.21
CA ARG A 223 16.25 -0.29 -12.15
C ARG A 223 14.81 -0.42 -12.65
N ALA A 224 13.84 -0.26 -11.77
CA ALA A 224 12.42 -0.28 -12.13
C ALA A 224 12.06 0.81 -13.16
N LYS A 225 12.62 2.02 -13.02
CA LYS A 225 12.49 3.10 -14.02
C LYS A 225 13.10 2.70 -15.37
N GLN A 226 14.32 2.15 -15.37
CA GLN A 226 15.00 1.74 -16.61
C GLN A 226 14.21 0.72 -17.43
N ILE A 227 13.57 -0.22 -16.74
CA ILE A 227 12.77 -1.27 -17.39
C ILE A 227 11.29 -0.92 -17.54
N GLY A 228 10.88 0.29 -17.17
CA GLY A 228 9.53 0.82 -17.36
C GLY A 228 8.47 0.30 -16.38
N LEU A 229 8.88 -0.23 -15.22
CA LEU A 229 7.95 -0.57 -14.12
C LEU A 229 7.56 0.65 -13.27
N VAL A 230 8.34 1.74 -13.35
CA VAL A 230 8.10 3.04 -12.72
C VAL A 230 8.18 4.11 -13.80
N ASP A 231 7.39 5.17 -13.69
CA ASP A 231 7.34 6.24 -14.70
C ASP A 231 8.44 7.27 -14.51
N GLU A 232 8.70 7.68 -13.23
CA GLU A 232 9.68 8.73 -12.92
C GLU A 232 10.40 8.44 -11.60
N LEU A 233 11.67 8.87 -11.53
CA LEU A 233 12.33 9.01 -10.24
C LEU A 233 11.94 10.38 -9.66
N GLY A 234 11.54 10.39 -8.39
CA GLY A 234 11.10 11.61 -7.72
C GLY A 234 10.55 11.35 -6.32
N THR A 235 10.34 12.44 -5.62
CA THR A 235 9.89 12.49 -4.22
C THR A 235 8.36 12.49 -4.11
N LEU A 236 7.84 12.45 -2.87
CA LEU A 236 6.42 12.68 -2.61
C LEU A 236 5.97 14.07 -3.10
N ASN A 237 6.81 15.10 -2.97
CA ASN A 237 6.48 16.44 -3.44
C ASN A 237 6.35 16.51 -4.97
N ASP A 238 7.16 15.78 -5.71
CA ASP A 238 7.05 15.69 -7.17
C ASP A 238 5.72 15.04 -7.58
N ALA A 239 5.30 13.99 -6.86
CA ALA A 239 4.00 13.36 -7.07
C ALA A 239 2.83 14.30 -6.75
N ILE A 240 2.92 15.09 -5.66
CA ILE A 240 1.90 16.08 -5.29
C ILE A 240 1.82 17.18 -6.36
N ASN A 241 2.95 17.71 -6.80
CA ASN A 241 2.99 18.74 -7.84
C ASN A 241 2.41 18.22 -9.17
N TYR A 242 2.72 16.99 -9.54
CA TYR A 242 2.14 16.37 -10.72
C TYR A 242 0.62 16.13 -10.57
N ALA A 243 0.16 15.73 -9.40
CA ALA A 243 -1.27 15.58 -9.10
C ALA A 243 -2.01 16.92 -9.23
N ALA A 244 -1.42 18.03 -8.74
CA ALA A 244 -1.96 19.37 -8.88
C ALA A 244 -2.05 19.78 -10.36
N LEU A 245 -0.97 19.55 -11.13
CA LEU A 245 -0.93 19.82 -12.57
C LEU A 245 -2.02 19.04 -13.31
N LYS A 246 -2.15 17.74 -13.03
CA LYS A 246 -3.12 16.84 -13.67
C LYS A 246 -4.57 17.24 -13.35
N ALA A 247 -4.81 17.70 -12.12
CA ALA A 247 -6.10 18.22 -11.69
C ALA A 247 -6.32 19.72 -12.05
N LYS A 248 -5.38 20.36 -12.76
CA LYS A 248 -5.42 21.77 -13.17
C LYS A 248 -5.61 22.76 -12.00
N LEU A 249 -5.02 22.46 -10.84
CA LEU A 249 -5.13 23.26 -9.62
C LEU A 249 -4.00 24.29 -9.56
N LYS A 250 -4.36 25.57 -9.40
CA LYS A 250 -3.42 26.67 -9.11
C LYS A 250 -3.22 26.86 -7.61
N GLN A 251 -4.26 26.61 -6.82
CA GLN A 251 -4.25 26.70 -5.36
C GLN A 251 -4.96 25.50 -4.77
N TYR A 252 -4.35 24.87 -3.77
CA TYR A 252 -4.85 23.67 -3.12
C TYR A 252 -4.26 23.52 -1.72
N ASN A 253 -4.94 22.73 -0.88
CA ASN A 253 -4.41 22.21 0.37
C ASN A 253 -3.94 20.78 0.16
N VAL A 254 -2.96 20.37 0.95
CA VAL A 254 -2.54 18.96 1.03
C VAL A 254 -3.02 18.40 2.37
N ALA A 255 -3.75 17.30 2.33
CA ALA A 255 -4.23 16.64 3.53
C ALA A 255 -3.84 15.16 3.55
N ALA A 256 -3.36 14.72 4.71
CA ALA A 256 -2.97 13.33 4.96
C ALA A 256 -4.19 12.46 5.29
N TYR A 257 -4.20 11.23 4.75
CA TYR A 257 -5.20 10.21 5.00
C TYR A 257 -4.52 8.84 5.22
N PRO A 258 -5.11 7.94 6.04
CA PRO A 258 -6.25 8.22 6.90
C PRO A 258 -5.94 9.35 7.89
N LYS A 259 -6.95 10.07 8.35
CA LYS A 259 -6.76 11.05 9.43
C LYS A 259 -6.26 10.33 10.66
N LYS A 260 -5.23 10.88 11.31
CA LYS A 260 -4.77 10.33 12.60
C LYS A 260 -5.92 10.38 13.60
N ILE A 261 -6.28 9.23 14.10
CA ILE A 261 -7.20 9.09 15.23
C ILE A 261 -6.41 9.52 16.47
N SER A 262 -6.99 10.38 17.32
CA SER A 262 -6.34 10.76 18.57
C SER A 262 -6.20 9.50 19.47
N VAL A 263 -5.18 9.47 20.34
CA VAL A 263 -4.97 8.35 21.28
C VAL A 263 -6.24 8.09 22.12
N PHE A 264 -6.98 9.16 22.40
CA PHE A 264 -8.22 9.12 23.16
C PHE A 264 -9.37 8.47 22.35
N GLU A 265 -9.53 8.82 21.08
CA GLU A 265 -10.51 8.17 20.18
C GLU A 265 -10.17 6.69 19.92
N GLN A 266 -8.88 6.35 19.86
CA GLN A 266 -8.43 4.98 19.71
C GLN A 266 -8.75 4.14 20.94
N PHE A 267 -8.61 4.71 22.13
CA PHE A 267 -8.96 4.06 23.39
C PHE A 267 -10.47 3.75 23.47
N PHE A 268 -11.34 4.68 23.09
CA PHE A 268 -12.79 4.46 23.08
C PHE A 268 -13.22 3.43 22.04
N LYS A 269 -12.64 3.44 20.83
CA LYS A 269 -12.93 2.44 19.82
C LYS A 269 -12.56 1.03 20.26
N ASN A 270 -11.39 0.87 20.89
CA ASN A 270 -10.99 -0.44 21.41
C ASN A 270 -11.92 -0.95 22.53
N MET A 271 -12.59 -0.05 23.26
CA MET A 271 -13.60 -0.45 24.26
C MET A 271 -14.94 -0.84 23.65
N GLU A 272 -15.30 -0.29 22.48
CA GLU A 272 -16.53 -0.64 21.75
C GLU A 272 -16.39 -1.98 20.96
N ASP A 273 -15.16 -2.34 20.58
CA ASP A 273 -14.87 -3.59 19.85
C ASP A 273 -14.76 -4.83 20.78
N ASP A 274 -14.70 -4.62 22.12
CA ASP A 274 -14.64 -5.70 23.14
C ASP A 274 -16.04 -6.08 23.72
N GLU A 275 -17.15 -5.48 23.23
CA GLU A 275 -18.53 -5.88 23.51
C GLU A 275 -19.13 -6.72 22.36
#